data_06ccd86969be4e8449be0bd1d4e2174e
#
_entry.id   06ccd86969be4e8449be0bd1d4e2174e
#
_cell.length_a   1.000
_cell.length_b   1.000
_cell.length_c   1.000
_cell.angle_alpha   90.00
_cell.angle_beta   90.00
_cell.angle_gamma   90.00
#
_symmetry.space_group_name_H-M   'P 1'
#
loop_
_entity.id
_entity.type
_entity.pdbx_description
1 polymer ?
#
loop_
_entity_poly.entity_id
_entity_poly.type
_entity_poly.pdbx_seq_one_letter_code
_entity_poly.pdbx_strand_id
1 'polypeptide(L)'
;MGMLRLARNAMATRFEIVLHGPRESALRAAGEEALEEICKLEDQLSLFRSSSEIAHLNARAAREPVRVSPPVFQLLRQAATIHAETGGAFDITIAPLLRCWGFMQGTGCLPDPSALQTARDRVGMDLVEFNPSDHTIRFKRPGVMLDLGAIGKGCAIERAAELLREAGVESALLHGGTSTVYAIGQPPDAEAWKISIEGPPSHDGESPPLATISLRDEALSVSAVWGKSFKSGERTLGHVLDPRTGNPASSAILAALATPSATDSDALSTALLVLGESAMGHIRSLRPGMRAMVAMESGDGTRIAPGGLGECLFVKKAV
;
A
#
# COMPACT_ATOMS: atom_id res chain seq x y z
N MET A 1 -7.67 7.73 -31.47
CA MET A 1 -6.58 7.86 -30.51
C MET A 1 -6.06 6.46 -30.23
N GLY A 2 -4.74 6.21 -30.35
CA GLY A 2 -4.17 4.87 -30.11
C GLY A 2 -4.18 4.51 -28.63
N MET A 3 -4.39 3.24 -28.30
CA MET A 3 -4.24 2.68 -26.96
C MET A 3 -3.03 1.76 -26.93
N LEU A 4 -2.15 1.94 -25.97
CA LEU A 4 -0.99 1.08 -25.72
C LEU A 4 -1.09 0.51 -24.30
N ARG A 5 -0.85 -0.80 -24.15
CA ARG A 5 -0.75 -1.47 -22.86
C ARG A 5 0.64 -2.06 -22.70
N LEU A 6 1.30 -1.73 -21.60
CA LEU A 6 2.60 -2.27 -21.21
C LEU A 6 2.50 -2.86 -19.81
N ALA A 7 3.31 -3.88 -19.53
CA ALA A 7 3.32 -4.51 -18.22
C ALA A 7 4.70 -5.08 -17.87
N ARG A 8 5.01 -5.11 -16.55
CA ARG A 8 6.23 -5.70 -16.00
C ARG A 8 5.96 -6.27 -14.62
N ASN A 9 6.63 -7.35 -14.26
CA ASN A 9 6.60 -7.89 -12.92
C ASN A 9 7.67 -7.20 -12.06
N ALA A 10 7.26 -6.64 -10.94
CA ALA A 10 8.11 -6.03 -9.91
C ALA A 10 7.40 -6.09 -8.56
N MET A 11 8.13 -5.97 -7.44
CA MET A 11 7.59 -5.91 -6.08
C MET A 11 6.58 -7.05 -5.78
N ALA A 12 6.88 -8.26 -6.27
CA ALA A 12 6.05 -9.47 -6.15
C ALA A 12 4.63 -9.34 -6.74
N THR A 13 4.42 -8.39 -7.68
CA THR A 13 3.16 -8.21 -8.39
C THR A 13 3.39 -7.84 -9.86
N ARG A 14 2.32 -7.76 -10.64
CA ARG A 14 2.34 -7.25 -12.01
C ARG A 14 1.95 -5.79 -12.02
N PHE A 15 2.85 -4.93 -12.49
CA PHE A 15 2.53 -3.55 -12.86
C PHE A 15 2.06 -3.50 -14.30
N GLU A 16 1.04 -2.69 -14.55
CA GLU A 16 0.48 -2.49 -15.88
C GLU A 16 0.18 -1.01 -16.10
N ILE A 17 0.46 -0.52 -17.30
CA ILE A 17 0.21 0.85 -17.71
C ILE A 17 -0.61 0.83 -19.00
N VAL A 18 -1.78 1.47 -18.97
CA VAL A 18 -2.61 1.75 -20.14
C VAL A 18 -2.41 3.21 -20.52
N LEU A 19 -2.01 3.48 -21.76
CA LEU A 19 -1.68 4.80 -22.27
C LEU A 19 -2.57 5.14 -23.48
N HIS A 20 -3.05 6.36 -23.55
CA HIS A 20 -3.77 6.88 -24.71
C HIS A 20 -3.05 8.10 -25.28
N GLY A 21 -2.92 8.15 -26.62
CA GLY A 21 -2.32 9.29 -27.29
C GLY A 21 -2.12 9.07 -28.79
N PRO A 22 -1.68 10.12 -29.51
CA PRO A 22 -1.57 10.06 -30.97
C PRO A 22 -0.27 9.43 -31.47
N ARG A 23 0.79 9.37 -30.67
CA ARG A 23 2.12 8.91 -31.06
C ARG A 23 2.54 7.67 -30.28
N GLU A 24 2.26 6.48 -30.84
CA GLU A 24 2.52 5.18 -30.18
C GLU A 24 3.99 5.02 -29.75
N SER A 25 4.96 5.42 -30.61
CA SER A 25 6.39 5.28 -30.29
C SER A 25 6.81 6.10 -29.07
N ALA A 26 6.28 7.33 -28.92
CA ALA A 26 6.55 8.16 -27.77
C ALA A 26 5.88 7.62 -26.50
N LEU A 27 4.62 7.13 -26.61
CA LEU A 27 3.94 6.48 -25.51
C LEU A 27 4.66 5.22 -25.03
N ARG A 28 5.18 4.42 -25.96
CA ARG A 28 5.95 3.22 -25.65
C ARG A 28 7.23 3.57 -24.91
N ALA A 29 8.01 4.54 -25.40
CA ALA A 29 9.23 4.97 -24.73
C ALA A 29 8.95 5.47 -23.29
N ALA A 30 7.97 6.35 -23.12
CA ALA A 30 7.58 6.86 -21.80
C ALA A 30 7.09 5.74 -20.86
N GLY A 31 6.27 4.81 -21.36
CA GLY A 31 5.75 3.70 -20.56
C GLY A 31 6.82 2.68 -20.18
N GLU A 32 7.77 2.40 -21.06
CA GLU A 32 8.92 1.52 -20.77
C GLU A 32 9.85 2.15 -19.73
N GLU A 33 10.12 3.46 -19.84
CA GLU A 33 10.89 4.21 -18.86
C GLU A 33 10.22 4.20 -17.48
N ALA A 34 8.91 4.43 -17.40
CA ALA A 34 8.15 4.38 -16.18
C ALA A 34 8.17 2.98 -15.52
N LEU A 35 8.04 1.91 -16.33
CA LEU A 35 8.16 0.54 -15.84
C LEU A 35 9.58 0.17 -15.39
N GLU A 36 10.61 0.70 -16.06
CA GLU A 36 12.00 0.52 -15.63
C GLU A 36 12.29 1.19 -14.29
N GLU A 37 11.73 2.39 -14.07
CA GLU A 37 11.86 3.09 -12.78
C GLU A 37 11.21 2.30 -11.63
N ILE A 38 10.06 1.66 -11.86
CA ILE A 38 9.45 0.75 -10.86
C ILE A 38 10.41 -0.38 -10.49
N CYS A 39 11.13 -0.97 -11.45
CA CYS A 39 12.13 -2.00 -11.17
C CYS A 39 13.31 -1.46 -10.36
N LYS A 40 13.81 -0.26 -10.68
CA LYS A 40 14.88 0.38 -9.90
C LYS A 40 14.45 0.65 -8.46
N LEU A 41 13.20 1.09 -8.26
CA LEU A 41 12.65 1.27 -6.92
C LEU A 41 12.52 -0.06 -6.17
N GLU A 42 12.16 -1.16 -6.83
CA GLU A 42 12.22 -2.49 -6.22
C GLU A 42 13.64 -2.84 -5.75
N ASP A 43 14.66 -2.56 -6.58
CA ASP A 43 16.06 -2.81 -6.22
C ASP A 43 16.52 -1.99 -5.01
N GLN A 44 15.96 -0.80 -4.81
CA GLN A 44 16.28 0.06 -3.66
C GLN A 44 15.47 -0.28 -2.41
N LEU A 45 14.19 -0.60 -2.55
CA LEU A 45 13.24 -0.68 -1.44
C LEU A 45 12.97 -2.11 -0.94
N SER A 46 13.42 -3.14 -1.66
CA SER A 46 13.15 -4.54 -1.31
C SER A 46 13.80 -4.94 0.00
N LEU A 47 13.01 -5.45 0.94
CA LEU A 47 13.50 -6.08 2.16
C LEU A 47 14.27 -7.39 1.87
N PHE A 48 14.00 -8.04 0.73
CA PHE A 48 14.51 -9.39 0.42
C PHE A 48 15.75 -9.39 -0.47
N ARG A 49 16.02 -8.31 -1.20
CA ARG A 49 17.22 -8.16 -2.03
C ARG A 49 18.37 -7.65 -1.19
N SER A 50 19.39 -8.47 -0.96
CA SER A 50 20.56 -8.11 -0.11
C SER A 50 21.33 -6.87 -0.58
N SER A 51 21.21 -6.51 -1.86
CA SER A 51 21.81 -5.31 -2.45
C SER A 51 20.99 -4.04 -2.24
N SER A 52 19.76 -4.12 -1.74
CA SER A 52 18.89 -2.97 -1.57
C SER A 52 19.34 -2.07 -0.40
N GLU A 53 18.98 -0.78 -0.50
CA GLU A 53 19.24 0.18 0.59
C GLU A 53 18.51 -0.23 1.89
N ILE A 54 17.27 -0.72 1.79
CA ILE A 54 16.49 -1.16 2.95
C ILE A 54 17.06 -2.42 3.59
N ALA A 55 17.50 -3.40 2.81
CA ALA A 55 18.16 -4.58 3.37
C ALA A 55 19.49 -4.22 4.06
N HIS A 56 20.28 -3.34 3.44
CA HIS A 56 21.52 -2.83 4.01
C HIS A 56 21.29 -2.07 5.32
N LEU A 57 20.27 -1.20 5.34
CA LEU A 57 19.85 -0.46 6.53
C LEU A 57 19.42 -1.42 7.65
N ASN A 58 18.57 -2.40 7.35
CA ASN A 58 18.12 -3.42 8.29
C ASN A 58 19.28 -4.25 8.90
N ALA A 59 20.33 -4.47 8.14
CA ALA A 59 21.50 -5.24 8.61
C ALA A 59 22.44 -4.44 9.52
N ARG A 60 22.53 -3.12 9.35
CA ARG A 60 23.61 -2.31 9.95
C ARG A 60 23.15 -1.20 10.87
N ALA A 61 21.95 -0.64 10.68
CA ALA A 61 21.53 0.59 11.35
C ALA A 61 21.46 0.50 12.88
N ALA A 62 21.38 -0.70 13.46
CA ALA A 62 21.44 -0.90 14.91
C ALA A 62 22.89 -0.79 15.48
N ARG A 63 23.92 -0.82 14.61
CA ARG A 63 25.32 -0.75 15.02
C ARG A 63 25.95 0.60 14.72
N GLU A 64 25.60 1.19 13.58
CA GLU A 64 26.15 2.43 13.06
C GLU A 64 25.10 3.22 12.26
N PRO A 65 25.22 4.54 12.11
CA PRO A 65 24.42 5.28 11.17
C PRO A 65 24.65 4.80 9.73
N VAL A 66 23.59 4.56 8.99
CA VAL A 66 23.62 4.09 7.61
C VAL A 66 23.09 5.18 6.71
N ARG A 67 23.88 5.58 5.71
CA ARG A 67 23.46 6.54 4.69
C ARG A 67 22.56 5.86 3.67
N VAL A 68 21.48 6.53 3.30
CA VAL A 68 20.58 6.13 2.21
C VAL A 68 20.50 7.25 1.16
N SER A 69 20.01 6.94 -0.03
CA SER A 69 19.79 7.93 -1.07
C SER A 69 18.73 8.97 -0.64
N PRO A 70 18.79 10.22 -1.14
CA PRO A 70 17.81 11.23 -0.79
C PRO A 70 16.35 10.82 -1.03
N PRO A 71 15.97 10.15 -2.14
CA PRO A 71 14.60 9.68 -2.34
C PRO A 71 14.16 8.65 -1.28
N VAL A 72 15.01 7.69 -0.93
CA VAL A 72 14.72 6.71 0.12
C VAL A 72 14.59 7.40 1.48
N PHE A 73 15.47 8.36 1.80
CA PHE A 73 15.38 9.15 3.02
C PHE A 73 14.05 9.90 3.13
N GLN A 74 13.60 10.54 2.04
CA GLN A 74 12.32 11.24 1.99
C GLN A 74 11.13 10.30 2.20
N LEU A 75 11.12 9.14 1.53
CA LEU A 75 10.07 8.13 1.71
C LEU A 75 9.99 7.65 3.16
N LEU A 76 11.12 7.37 3.80
CA LEU A 76 11.16 6.96 5.20
C LEU A 76 10.70 8.08 6.16
N ARG A 77 10.99 9.35 5.84
CA ARG A 77 10.48 10.51 6.57
C ARG A 77 8.97 10.67 6.40
N GLN A 78 8.44 10.48 5.18
CA GLN A 78 7.00 10.48 4.93
C GLN A 78 6.32 9.36 5.71
N ALA A 79 6.89 8.15 5.72
CA ALA A 79 6.39 7.04 6.52
C ALA A 79 6.36 7.36 8.03
N ALA A 80 7.39 8.05 8.57
CA ALA A 80 7.40 8.51 9.95
C ALA A 80 6.30 9.54 10.25
N THR A 81 6.03 10.44 9.31
CA THR A 81 4.93 11.41 9.42
C THR A 81 3.58 10.69 9.46
N ILE A 82 3.33 9.77 8.53
CA ILE A 82 2.08 8.99 8.48
C ILE A 82 1.92 8.12 9.74
N HIS A 83 3.01 7.54 10.27
CA HIS A 83 2.98 6.85 11.56
C HIS A 83 2.44 7.74 12.68
N ALA A 84 2.97 8.96 12.79
CA ALA A 84 2.54 9.92 13.82
C ALA A 84 1.07 10.36 13.61
N GLU A 85 0.68 10.66 12.36
CA GLU A 85 -0.67 11.08 11.99
C GLU A 85 -1.72 9.98 12.27
N THR A 86 -1.33 8.70 12.19
CA THR A 86 -2.23 7.56 12.39
C THR A 86 -2.14 6.94 13.79
N GLY A 87 -1.40 7.57 14.72
CA GLY A 87 -1.21 7.08 16.09
C GLY A 87 -0.58 5.68 16.11
N GLY A 88 0.34 5.40 15.18
CA GLY A 88 1.06 4.13 15.07
C GLY A 88 0.29 2.99 14.38
N ALA A 89 -0.90 3.24 13.84
CA ALA A 89 -1.64 2.21 13.09
C ALA A 89 -0.99 1.86 11.74
N PHE A 90 -0.24 2.79 11.15
CA PHE A 90 0.71 2.54 10.08
C PHE A 90 2.13 2.60 10.65
N ASP A 91 2.94 1.58 10.42
CA ASP A 91 4.31 1.53 10.91
C ASP A 91 5.19 0.65 10.00
N ILE A 92 6.20 1.26 9.39
CA ILE A 92 7.15 0.52 8.53
C ILE A 92 8.16 -0.31 9.32
N THR A 93 8.24 -0.19 10.64
CA THR A 93 9.08 -1.06 11.49
C THR A 93 8.41 -2.41 11.80
N ILE A 94 7.30 -2.74 11.15
CA ILE A 94 6.43 -3.91 11.36
C ILE A 94 7.11 -5.26 11.11
N ALA A 95 8.23 -5.31 10.40
CA ALA A 95 8.87 -6.55 9.95
C ALA A 95 9.16 -7.59 11.04
N PRO A 96 9.57 -7.23 12.28
CA PRO A 96 9.72 -8.21 13.36
C PRO A 96 8.41 -8.95 13.70
N LEU A 97 7.27 -8.26 13.65
CA LEU A 97 5.95 -8.87 13.85
C LEU A 97 5.57 -9.78 12.68
N LEU A 98 5.74 -9.31 11.43
CA LEU A 98 5.49 -10.14 10.24
C LEU A 98 6.31 -11.44 10.25
N ARG A 99 7.57 -11.37 10.70
CA ARG A 99 8.43 -12.54 10.88
C ARG A 99 7.88 -13.46 11.98
N CYS A 100 7.50 -12.91 13.12
CA CYS A 100 6.97 -13.64 14.27
C CYS A 100 5.68 -14.41 13.92
N TRP A 101 4.81 -13.79 13.12
CA TRP A 101 3.58 -14.40 12.59
C TRP A 101 3.81 -15.31 11.36
N GLY A 102 5.06 -15.50 10.91
CA GLY A 102 5.40 -16.36 9.77
C GLY A 102 4.99 -15.82 8.39
N PHE A 103 4.55 -14.57 8.29
CA PHE A 103 4.08 -13.99 7.02
C PHE A 103 5.20 -13.60 6.05
N MET A 104 6.44 -13.46 6.53
CA MET A 104 7.58 -13.17 5.66
C MET A 104 8.03 -14.38 4.83
N GLN A 105 7.82 -15.60 5.31
CA GLN A 105 8.26 -16.83 4.67
C GLN A 105 7.12 -17.72 4.15
N GLY A 106 5.90 -17.23 4.12
CA GLY A 106 4.82 -17.89 3.38
C GLY A 106 3.50 -18.09 4.10
N THR A 107 3.37 -19.07 5.01
CA THR A 107 2.06 -19.62 5.37
C THR A 107 1.40 -18.99 6.60
N GLY A 108 2.12 -18.21 7.38
CA GLY A 108 1.62 -17.73 8.68
C GLY A 108 1.57 -18.83 9.75
N CYS A 109 1.74 -18.45 11.01
CA CYS A 109 1.61 -19.32 12.18
C CYS A 109 1.25 -18.49 13.41
N LEU A 110 0.63 -19.12 14.42
CA LEU A 110 0.42 -18.49 15.71
C LEU A 110 1.76 -18.32 16.43
N PRO A 111 2.14 -17.10 16.83
CA PRO A 111 3.37 -16.87 17.57
C PRO A 111 3.23 -17.35 19.03
N ASP A 112 4.34 -17.76 19.61
CA ASP A 112 4.46 -17.87 21.05
C ASP A 112 4.30 -16.48 21.70
N PRO A 113 3.59 -16.35 22.85
CA PRO A 113 3.39 -15.06 23.51
C PRO A 113 4.68 -14.31 23.87
N SER A 114 5.74 -15.02 24.26
CA SER A 114 7.03 -14.41 24.59
C SER A 114 7.76 -13.92 23.34
N ALA A 115 7.67 -14.66 22.24
CA ALA A 115 8.19 -14.25 20.94
C ALA A 115 7.44 -13.03 20.38
N LEU A 116 6.12 -13.00 20.55
CA LEU A 116 5.29 -11.85 20.16
C LEU A 116 5.68 -10.59 20.94
N GLN A 117 5.85 -10.69 22.26
CA GLN A 117 6.29 -9.56 23.08
C GLN A 117 7.67 -9.08 22.65
N THR A 118 8.61 -10.00 22.43
CA THR A 118 9.96 -9.68 21.94
C THR A 118 9.92 -8.97 20.57
N ALA A 119 9.01 -9.37 19.68
CA ALA A 119 8.85 -8.73 18.39
C ALA A 119 8.24 -7.33 18.53
N ARG A 120 7.24 -7.16 19.39
CA ARG A 120 6.62 -5.84 19.69
C ARG A 120 7.64 -4.83 20.22
N ASP A 121 8.54 -5.22 21.09
CA ASP A 121 9.58 -4.36 21.64
C ASP A 121 10.56 -3.81 20.58
N ARG A 122 10.49 -4.32 19.35
CA ARG A 122 11.31 -3.92 18.19
C ARG A 122 10.53 -3.17 17.13
N VAL A 123 9.28 -2.81 17.42
CA VAL A 123 8.39 -2.07 16.51
C VAL A 123 8.07 -0.71 17.12
N GLY A 124 8.12 0.33 16.28
CA GLY A 124 7.85 1.72 16.64
C GLY A 124 8.81 2.68 15.92
N MET A 125 8.27 3.70 15.27
CA MET A 125 9.09 4.72 14.58
C MET A 125 9.93 5.57 15.55
N ASP A 126 9.62 5.59 16.84
CA ASP A 126 10.45 6.16 17.91
C ASP A 126 11.80 5.45 18.08
N LEU A 127 11.94 4.24 17.55
CA LEU A 127 13.18 3.46 17.51
C LEU A 127 14.08 3.82 16.32
N VAL A 128 13.63 4.70 15.43
CA VAL A 128 14.35 5.11 14.21
C VAL A 128 14.80 6.56 14.32
N GLU A 129 16.10 6.78 14.27
CA GLU A 129 16.70 8.12 14.29
C GLU A 129 17.04 8.56 12.88
N PHE A 130 16.66 9.78 12.51
CA PHE A 130 16.92 10.40 11.22
C PHE A 130 17.89 11.56 11.37
N ASN A 131 18.97 11.58 10.58
CA ASN A 131 19.85 12.73 10.47
C ASN A 131 19.67 13.38 9.07
N PRO A 132 18.99 14.53 8.97
CA PRO A 132 18.74 15.19 7.69
C PRO A 132 19.99 15.78 7.03
N SER A 133 21.06 16.06 7.80
CA SER A 133 22.25 16.73 7.28
C SER A 133 23.07 15.85 6.34
N ASP A 134 23.03 14.53 6.53
CA ASP A 134 23.81 13.56 5.77
C ASP A 134 22.98 12.37 5.25
N HIS A 135 21.66 12.42 5.43
CA HIS A 135 20.69 11.36 5.06
C HIS A 135 21.04 10.02 5.70
N THR A 136 21.49 10.02 6.98
CA THR A 136 21.74 8.78 7.70
C THR A 136 20.58 8.41 8.62
N ILE A 137 20.44 7.10 8.83
CA ILE A 137 19.44 6.48 9.69
C ILE A 137 20.12 5.54 10.66
N ARG A 138 19.68 5.57 11.91
CA ARG A 138 20.14 4.70 12.98
C ARG A 138 18.99 4.07 13.71
N PHE A 139 19.10 2.81 14.10
CA PHE A 139 18.16 2.15 15.00
C PHE A 139 18.65 2.19 16.44
N LYS A 140 17.78 2.53 17.38
CA LYS A 140 18.10 2.64 18.81
C LYS A 140 18.41 1.30 19.47
N ARG A 141 17.98 0.19 18.86
CA ARG A 141 18.22 -1.16 19.39
C ARG A 141 18.32 -2.23 18.29
N PRO A 142 19.00 -3.36 18.59
CA PRO A 142 19.05 -4.50 17.69
C PRO A 142 17.66 -5.12 17.45
N GLY A 143 17.45 -5.60 16.22
CA GLY A 143 16.25 -6.31 15.82
C GLY A 143 15.10 -5.42 15.29
N VAL A 144 15.21 -4.10 15.34
CA VAL A 144 14.37 -3.19 14.55
C VAL A 144 14.60 -3.50 13.07
N MET A 145 13.52 -3.58 12.30
CA MET A 145 13.61 -3.93 10.88
C MET A 145 12.47 -3.28 10.11
N LEU A 146 12.80 -2.60 9.02
CA LEU A 146 11.83 -1.93 8.14
C LEU A 146 11.26 -2.89 7.09
N ASP A 147 9.97 -2.74 6.82
CA ASP A 147 9.25 -3.31 5.70
C ASP A 147 8.40 -2.20 5.05
N LEU A 148 8.60 -1.98 3.75
CA LEU A 148 7.90 -0.96 2.99
C LEU A 148 6.72 -1.51 2.17
N GLY A 149 6.24 -2.71 2.46
CA GLY A 149 5.17 -3.38 1.72
C GLY A 149 3.85 -2.61 1.65
N ALA A 150 3.59 -1.75 2.65
CA ALA A 150 2.37 -0.95 2.74
C ALA A 150 2.51 0.52 2.25
N ILE A 151 3.64 0.87 1.61
CA ILE A 151 3.89 2.22 1.06
C ILE A 151 4.69 2.16 -0.25
N GLY A 152 5.46 1.11 -0.45
CA GLY A 152 6.42 1.02 -1.55
C GLY A 152 5.77 0.92 -2.92
N LYS A 153 4.60 0.28 -3.04
CA LYS A 153 3.87 0.21 -4.31
C LYS A 153 3.27 1.57 -4.68
N GLY A 154 2.71 2.27 -3.69
CA GLY A 154 2.24 3.64 -3.86
C GLY A 154 3.35 4.56 -4.35
N CYS A 155 4.52 4.51 -3.71
CA CYS A 155 5.70 5.28 -4.11
C CYS A 155 6.13 4.97 -5.56
N ALA A 156 6.16 3.69 -5.94
CA ALA A 156 6.56 3.29 -7.29
C ALA A 156 5.56 3.75 -8.36
N ILE A 157 4.27 3.65 -8.09
CA ILE A 157 3.18 4.14 -8.97
C ILE A 157 3.22 5.67 -9.09
N GLU A 158 3.44 6.38 -7.99
CA GLU A 158 3.53 7.85 -7.98
C GLU A 158 4.70 8.32 -8.85
N ARG A 159 5.87 7.73 -8.65
CA ARG A 159 7.06 8.07 -9.45
C ARG A 159 6.88 7.75 -10.94
N ALA A 160 6.28 6.61 -11.25
CA ALA A 160 5.97 6.26 -12.63
C ALA A 160 4.96 7.25 -13.27
N ALA A 161 3.95 7.70 -12.52
CA ALA A 161 2.99 8.69 -12.99
C ALA A 161 3.65 10.07 -13.22
N GLU A 162 4.60 10.47 -12.37
CA GLU A 162 5.40 11.69 -12.57
C GLU A 162 6.18 11.63 -13.88
N LEU A 163 6.92 10.55 -14.13
CA LEU A 163 7.67 10.36 -15.37
C LEU A 163 6.80 10.42 -16.62
N LEU A 164 5.61 9.79 -16.57
CA LEU A 164 4.66 9.86 -17.68
C LEU A 164 4.18 11.30 -17.93
N ARG A 165 3.92 12.09 -16.88
CA ARG A 165 3.54 13.50 -17.01
C ARG A 165 4.69 14.35 -17.53
N GLU A 166 5.92 14.15 -17.08
CA GLU A 166 7.12 14.79 -17.57
C GLU A 166 7.32 14.50 -19.07
N ALA A 167 6.96 13.29 -19.53
CA ALA A 167 6.97 12.91 -20.94
C ALA A 167 5.77 13.45 -21.76
N GLY A 168 4.88 14.24 -21.14
CA GLY A 168 3.71 14.83 -21.79
C GLY A 168 2.54 13.87 -22.02
N VAL A 169 2.43 12.79 -21.23
CA VAL A 169 1.28 11.88 -21.26
C VAL A 169 0.12 12.50 -20.50
N GLU A 170 -1.01 12.71 -21.17
CA GLU A 170 -2.22 13.35 -20.63
C GLU A 170 -3.32 12.35 -20.26
N SER A 171 -3.23 11.10 -20.70
CA SER A 171 -4.23 10.05 -20.44
C SER A 171 -3.55 8.71 -20.21
N ALA A 172 -3.56 8.26 -18.95
CA ALA A 172 -3.04 6.95 -18.57
C ALA A 172 -3.72 6.38 -17.33
N LEU A 173 -3.69 5.04 -17.21
CA LEU A 173 -4.06 4.32 -16.01
C LEU A 173 -2.91 3.37 -15.65
N LEU A 174 -2.38 3.52 -14.45
CA LEU A 174 -1.31 2.70 -13.91
C LEU A 174 -1.87 1.77 -12.84
N HIS A 175 -1.50 0.49 -12.87
CA HIS A 175 -1.87 -0.50 -11.87
C HIS A 175 -0.63 -1.09 -11.21
N GLY A 176 -0.59 -1.10 -9.87
CA GLY A 176 0.36 -1.85 -9.06
C GLY A 176 -0.30 -3.08 -8.44
N GLY A 177 -0.49 -4.14 -9.25
CA GLY A 177 -1.30 -5.28 -8.86
C GLY A 177 -2.78 -4.92 -8.74
N THR A 178 -3.46 -5.48 -7.74
CA THR A 178 -4.88 -5.20 -7.42
C THR A 178 -5.06 -4.18 -6.30
N SER A 179 -3.96 -3.68 -5.73
CA SER A 179 -4.03 -2.86 -4.51
C SER A 179 -3.90 -1.37 -4.74
N THR A 180 -3.22 -0.92 -5.80
CA THR A 180 -2.98 0.51 -6.03
C THR A 180 -3.10 0.84 -7.50
N VAL A 181 -3.88 1.86 -7.83
CA VAL A 181 -4.02 2.42 -9.18
C VAL A 181 -3.79 3.92 -9.15
N TYR A 182 -3.31 4.48 -10.25
CA TYR A 182 -3.20 5.91 -10.48
C TYR A 182 -3.80 6.28 -11.84
N ALA A 183 -4.67 7.29 -11.85
CA ALA A 183 -5.27 7.83 -13.06
C ALA A 183 -4.58 9.15 -13.43
N ILE A 184 -4.08 9.25 -14.66
CA ILE A 184 -3.67 10.52 -15.27
C ILE A 184 -4.77 10.94 -16.23
N GLY A 185 -5.34 12.15 -16.02
CA GLY A 185 -6.41 12.67 -16.83
C GLY A 185 -7.62 11.72 -16.91
N GLN A 186 -8.14 11.52 -18.11
CA GLN A 186 -9.35 10.74 -18.39
C GLN A 186 -9.15 9.87 -19.64
N PRO A 187 -9.86 8.75 -19.79
CA PRO A 187 -9.85 7.98 -21.03
C PRO A 187 -10.54 8.77 -22.17
N PRO A 188 -10.26 8.46 -23.46
CA PRO A 188 -10.79 9.22 -24.60
C PRO A 188 -12.33 9.32 -24.66
N ASP A 189 -13.03 8.30 -24.17
CA ASP A 189 -14.48 8.15 -24.33
C ASP A 189 -15.25 8.36 -23.02
N ALA A 190 -14.62 8.88 -21.95
CA ALA A 190 -15.28 9.16 -20.68
C ALA A 190 -14.63 10.32 -19.93
N GLU A 191 -15.34 10.91 -18.98
CA GLU A 191 -14.87 12.03 -18.17
C GLU A 191 -13.92 11.63 -17.02
N ALA A 192 -13.85 10.34 -16.67
CA ALA A 192 -13.00 9.79 -15.65
C ALA A 192 -12.76 8.29 -15.84
N TRP A 193 -11.69 7.77 -15.27
CA TRP A 193 -11.42 6.34 -15.19
C TRP A 193 -12.34 5.70 -14.15
N LYS A 194 -13.04 4.62 -14.53
CA LYS A 194 -13.91 3.88 -13.61
C LYS A 194 -13.19 2.64 -13.08
N ILE A 195 -13.02 2.57 -11.77
CA ILE A 195 -12.34 1.47 -11.09
C ILE A 195 -13.33 0.75 -10.20
N SER A 196 -13.43 -0.57 -10.36
CA SER A 196 -14.21 -1.44 -9.49
C SER A 196 -13.39 -1.84 -8.26
N ILE A 197 -13.97 -1.72 -7.07
CA ILE A 197 -13.45 -2.28 -5.83
C ILE A 197 -14.17 -3.61 -5.59
N GLU A 198 -13.42 -4.69 -5.63
CA GLU A 198 -13.93 -6.03 -5.41
C GLU A 198 -14.04 -6.35 -3.91
N GLY A 199 -15.06 -7.12 -3.57
CA GLY A 199 -15.28 -7.64 -2.21
C GLY A 199 -14.45 -8.87 -1.92
N PRO A 200 -14.66 -9.48 -0.73
CA PRO A 200 -14.05 -10.75 -0.38
C PRO A 200 -14.45 -11.83 -1.39
N PRO A 201 -13.52 -12.76 -1.73
CA PRO A 201 -13.84 -13.89 -2.60
C PRO A 201 -15.01 -14.70 -2.05
N SER A 202 -16.00 -15.02 -2.87
CA SER A 202 -17.08 -15.93 -2.54
C SER A 202 -16.59 -17.38 -2.55
N HIS A 203 -17.43 -18.32 -2.09
CA HIS A 203 -17.14 -19.76 -2.16
C HIS A 203 -16.91 -20.25 -3.60
N ASP A 204 -17.51 -19.59 -4.58
CA ASP A 204 -17.40 -19.90 -6.01
C ASP A 204 -16.17 -19.22 -6.68
N GLY A 205 -15.36 -18.48 -5.89
CA GLY A 205 -14.16 -17.79 -6.36
C GLY A 205 -14.44 -16.45 -7.05
N GLU A 206 -15.69 -16.04 -7.16
CA GLU A 206 -16.06 -14.72 -7.65
C GLU A 206 -15.96 -13.67 -6.53
N SER A 207 -15.47 -12.48 -6.87
CA SER A 207 -15.42 -11.33 -5.97
C SER A 207 -16.46 -10.31 -6.42
N PRO A 208 -17.60 -10.19 -5.71
CA PRO A 208 -18.63 -9.22 -6.13
C PRO A 208 -18.11 -7.79 -5.97
N PRO A 209 -18.43 -6.88 -6.89
CA PRO A 209 -18.04 -5.49 -6.77
C PRO A 209 -18.76 -4.85 -5.56
N LEU A 210 -17.99 -4.17 -4.70
CA LEU A 210 -18.52 -3.41 -3.57
C LEU A 210 -18.82 -1.96 -3.96
N ALA A 211 -18.01 -1.38 -4.84
CA ALA A 211 -18.16 -0.01 -5.29
C ALA A 211 -17.50 0.21 -6.64
N THR A 212 -17.97 1.22 -7.38
CA THR A 212 -17.29 1.76 -8.56
C THR A 212 -16.87 3.20 -8.28
N ILE A 213 -15.59 3.50 -8.51
CA ILE A 213 -14.96 4.78 -8.21
C ILE A 213 -14.54 5.45 -9.50
N SER A 214 -14.86 6.73 -9.66
CA SER A 214 -14.34 7.56 -10.74
C SER A 214 -13.08 8.27 -10.28
N LEU A 215 -11.98 8.10 -11.04
CA LEU A 215 -10.67 8.70 -10.76
C LEU A 215 -10.25 9.61 -11.91
N ARG A 216 -9.66 10.76 -11.54
CA ARG A 216 -9.01 11.68 -12.47
C ARG A 216 -7.90 12.42 -11.73
N ASP A 217 -6.65 12.30 -12.20
CA ASP A 217 -5.46 12.90 -11.59
C ASP A 217 -5.28 12.56 -10.11
N GLU A 218 -5.60 11.33 -9.74
CA GLU A 218 -5.52 10.82 -8.37
C GLU A 218 -5.27 9.31 -8.33
N ALA A 219 -4.87 8.84 -7.17
CA ALA A 219 -4.67 7.43 -6.87
C ALA A 219 -5.84 6.85 -6.07
N LEU A 220 -6.04 5.55 -6.20
CA LEU A 220 -6.86 4.73 -5.32
C LEU A 220 -6.02 3.57 -4.81
N SER A 221 -5.98 3.37 -3.49
CA SER A 221 -5.42 2.17 -2.89
C SER A 221 -6.46 1.41 -2.09
N VAL A 222 -6.37 0.08 -2.17
CA VAL A 222 -7.24 -0.85 -1.46
C VAL A 222 -6.38 -1.79 -0.62
N SER A 223 -6.60 -1.77 0.68
CA SER A 223 -6.03 -2.69 1.65
C SER A 223 -7.10 -3.65 2.14
N ALA A 224 -6.80 -4.95 2.22
CA ALA A 224 -7.75 -5.97 2.63
C ALA A 224 -7.08 -7.07 3.47
N VAL A 225 -7.86 -7.74 4.30
CA VAL A 225 -7.36 -8.81 5.18
C VAL A 225 -7.16 -10.13 4.45
N TRP A 226 -7.77 -10.31 3.28
CA TRP A 226 -7.55 -11.49 2.44
C TRP A 226 -6.30 -11.33 1.56
N GLY A 227 -5.79 -12.43 1.05
CA GLY A 227 -4.52 -12.51 0.33
C GLY A 227 -3.62 -13.48 1.08
N LYS A 228 -2.59 -13.01 1.78
CA LYS A 228 -1.82 -13.86 2.67
C LYS A 228 -2.56 -14.03 4.01
N SER A 229 -3.05 -15.21 4.28
CA SER A 229 -3.79 -15.54 5.51
C SER A 229 -3.65 -17.00 5.85
N PHE A 230 -3.88 -17.37 7.10
CA PHE A 230 -3.97 -18.75 7.56
C PHE A 230 -5.16 -18.97 8.49
N LYS A 231 -5.61 -20.21 8.60
CA LYS A 231 -6.68 -20.58 9.53
C LYS A 231 -6.11 -21.02 10.87
N SER A 232 -6.66 -20.48 11.95
CA SER A 232 -6.40 -20.92 13.33
C SER A 232 -7.73 -21.17 14.03
N GLY A 233 -8.11 -22.45 14.14
CA GLY A 233 -9.46 -22.83 14.50
C GLY A 233 -10.47 -22.31 13.49
N GLU A 234 -11.53 -21.65 13.96
CA GLU A 234 -12.56 -21.03 13.10
C GLU A 234 -12.18 -19.65 12.55
N ARG A 235 -11.04 -19.08 12.99
CA ARG A 235 -10.62 -17.72 12.59
C ARG A 235 -9.66 -17.76 11.41
N THR A 236 -9.89 -16.90 10.44
CA THR A 236 -8.91 -16.59 9.39
C THR A 236 -8.12 -15.35 9.82
N LEU A 237 -6.80 -15.50 9.94
CA LEU A 237 -5.89 -14.45 10.38
C LEU A 237 -5.09 -13.95 9.17
N GLY A 238 -5.25 -12.66 8.84
CA GLY A 238 -4.60 -12.00 7.71
C GLY A 238 -3.22 -11.46 8.06
N HIS A 239 -2.45 -11.13 7.03
CA HIS A 239 -1.09 -10.61 7.14
C HIS A 239 -0.99 -9.12 7.52
N VAL A 240 -2.10 -8.38 7.49
CA VAL A 240 -2.11 -6.99 7.96
C VAL A 240 -2.21 -7.03 9.48
N LEU A 241 -1.16 -6.55 10.14
CA LEU A 241 -1.07 -6.54 11.59
C LEU A 241 -1.26 -5.12 12.12
N ASP A 242 -1.89 -5.00 13.30
CA ASP A 242 -1.88 -3.75 14.07
C ASP A 242 -0.54 -3.63 14.82
N PRO A 243 0.34 -2.66 14.46
CA PRO A 243 1.65 -2.53 15.08
C PRO A 243 1.59 -2.27 16.59
N ARG A 244 0.52 -1.63 17.05
CA ARG A 244 0.29 -1.23 18.45
C ARG A 244 0.01 -2.42 19.36
N THR A 245 -0.69 -3.42 18.82
CA THR A 245 -1.07 -4.63 19.57
C THR A 245 -0.23 -5.85 19.21
N GLY A 246 0.35 -5.85 18.01
CA GLY A 246 1.07 -6.99 17.42
C GLY A 246 0.16 -8.07 16.87
N ASN A 247 -1.16 -7.88 16.84
CA ASN A 247 -2.14 -8.85 16.38
C ASN A 247 -2.65 -8.53 14.96
N PRO A 248 -3.20 -9.51 14.23
CA PRO A 248 -3.89 -9.25 12.98
C PRO A 248 -5.01 -8.22 13.11
N ALA A 249 -5.11 -7.32 12.13
CA ALA A 249 -6.18 -6.32 12.06
C ALA A 249 -7.55 -7.02 11.98
N SER A 250 -8.52 -6.51 12.76
CA SER A 250 -9.87 -7.05 12.85
C SER A 250 -10.97 -5.99 12.83
N SER A 251 -10.60 -4.71 12.72
CA SER A 251 -11.58 -3.61 12.75
C SER A 251 -12.32 -3.43 11.44
N ALA A 252 -11.73 -3.88 10.34
CA ALA A 252 -12.32 -3.86 9.01
C ALA A 252 -11.79 -5.04 8.18
N ILE A 253 -12.51 -5.41 7.13
CA ILE A 253 -12.07 -6.44 6.17
C ILE A 253 -11.47 -5.83 4.92
N LEU A 254 -11.85 -4.60 4.59
CA LEU A 254 -11.31 -3.81 3.48
C LEU A 254 -11.37 -2.32 3.84
N ALA A 255 -10.33 -1.60 3.44
CA ALA A 255 -10.31 -0.15 3.42
C ALA A 255 -9.82 0.32 2.05
N ALA A 256 -10.52 1.29 1.45
CA ALA A 256 -10.14 1.91 0.20
C ALA A 256 -10.00 3.43 0.41
N LEU A 257 -9.02 4.03 -0.24
CA LEU A 257 -8.71 5.43 -0.08
C LEU A 257 -8.24 6.04 -1.40
N ALA A 258 -8.87 7.18 -1.78
CA ALA A 258 -8.48 7.95 -2.94
C ALA A 258 -7.97 9.34 -2.54
N THR A 259 -6.81 9.71 -3.10
CA THR A 259 -6.13 11.00 -2.88
C THR A 259 -5.13 11.26 -4.03
N PRO A 260 -4.69 12.51 -4.27
CA PRO A 260 -3.72 12.80 -5.34
C PRO A 260 -2.37 12.06 -5.21
N SER A 261 -1.90 11.74 -4.00
CA SER A 261 -0.67 10.99 -3.77
C SER A 261 -0.94 9.49 -3.67
N ALA A 262 -0.29 8.68 -4.53
CA ALA A 262 -0.37 7.23 -4.47
C ALA A 262 0.37 6.66 -3.24
N THR A 263 1.44 7.33 -2.82
CA THR A 263 2.22 6.98 -1.63
C THR A 263 1.36 7.12 -0.37
N ASP A 264 0.68 8.26 -0.21
CA ASP A 264 -0.26 8.48 0.89
C ASP A 264 -1.46 7.53 0.82
N SER A 265 -2.00 7.30 -0.39
CA SER A 265 -3.12 6.37 -0.59
C SER A 265 -2.79 4.96 -0.12
N ASP A 266 -1.63 4.40 -0.51
CA ASP A 266 -1.18 3.04 -0.13
C ASP A 266 -1.00 2.94 1.40
N ALA A 267 -0.31 3.88 2.02
CA ALA A 267 -0.04 3.88 3.45
C ALA A 267 -1.31 4.11 4.30
N LEU A 268 -2.11 5.11 3.95
CA LEU A 268 -3.29 5.48 4.72
C LEU A 268 -4.45 4.49 4.56
N SER A 269 -4.56 3.78 3.43
CA SER A 269 -5.53 2.68 3.30
C SER A 269 -5.21 1.53 4.26
N THR A 270 -3.92 1.23 4.46
CA THR A 270 -3.47 0.24 5.46
C THR A 270 -3.77 0.71 6.89
N ALA A 271 -3.49 1.97 7.21
CA ALA A 271 -3.86 2.54 8.51
C ALA A 271 -5.36 2.47 8.77
N LEU A 272 -6.16 2.82 7.76
CA LEU A 272 -7.63 2.81 7.88
C LEU A 272 -8.17 1.38 8.05
N LEU A 273 -7.59 0.39 7.39
CA LEU A 273 -7.93 -1.02 7.60
C LEU A 273 -7.70 -1.47 9.05
N VAL A 274 -6.59 -1.03 9.64
CA VAL A 274 -6.25 -1.33 11.05
C VAL A 274 -7.18 -0.61 12.02
N LEU A 275 -7.47 0.69 11.78
CA LEU A 275 -8.27 1.52 12.68
C LEU A 275 -9.77 1.30 12.55
N GLY A 276 -10.26 0.94 11.35
CA GLY A 276 -11.67 0.73 11.06
C GLY A 276 -12.46 2.03 10.86
N GLU A 277 -13.78 1.88 10.80
CA GLU A 277 -14.75 2.95 10.49
C GLU A 277 -14.64 4.16 11.41
N SER A 278 -14.44 3.95 12.71
CA SER A 278 -14.39 5.03 13.70
C SER A 278 -13.30 6.07 13.44
N ALA A 279 -12.22 5.67 12.75
CA ALA A 279 -11.12 6.56 12.39
C ALA A 279 -11.28 7.22 11.01
N MET A 280 -12.30 6.87 10.24
CA MET A 280 -12.45 7.35 8.84
C MET A 280 -12.51 8.88 8.76
N GLY A 281 -13.19 9.54 9.70
CA GLY A 281 -13.26 11.00 9.76
C GLY A 281 -11.88 11.64 9.97
N HIS A 282 -11.08 11.09 10.89
CA HIS A 282 -9.72 11.54 11.14
C HIS A 282 -8.83 11.32 9.93
N ILE A 283 -8.79 10.10 9.38
CA ILE A 283 -7.95 9.78 8.20
C ILE A 283 -8.27 10.71 7.04
N ARG A 284 -9.55 10.95 6.74
CA ARG A 284 -9.95 11.87 5.67
C ARG A 284 -9.52 13.31 5.90
N SER A 285 -9.37 13.74 7.13
CA SER A 285 -8.91 15.09 7.46
C SER A 285 -7.41 15.31 7.24
N LEU A 286 -6.61 14.25 7.08
CA LEU A 286 -5.15 14.35 6.92
C LEU A 286 -4.73 14.95 5.58
N ARG A 287 -5.54 14.80 4.54
CA ARG A 287 -5.25 15.37 3.20
C ARG A 287 -6.50 16.01 2.62
N PRO A 288 -6.37 17.18 1.96
CA PRO A 288 -7.49 17.83 1.30
C PRO A 288 -8.13 16.96 0.21
N GLY A 289 -9.45 16.89 0.18
CA GLY A 289 -10.19 16.16 -0.85
C GLY A 289 -10.15 14.65 -0.74
N MET A 290 -9.50 14.09 0.28
CA MET A 290 -9.40 12.65 0.47
C MET A 290 -10.78 12.00 0.62
N ARG A 291 -11.00 10.93 -0.12
CA ARG A 291 -12.20 10.09 -0.07
C ARG A 291 -11.82 8.71 0.44
N ALA A 292 -12.66 8.11 1.26
CA ALA A 292 -12.38 6.81 1.85
C ALA A 292 -13.64 5.92 1.89
N MET A 293 -13.43 4.63 2.05
CA MET A 293 -14.46 3.62 2.27
C MET A 293 -13.90 2.53 3.18
N VAL A 294 -14.75 2.02 4.07
CA VAL A 294 -14.43 0.87 4.92
C VAL A 294 -15.52 -0.18 4.75
N ALA A 295 -15.12 -1.43 4.58
CA ALA A 295 -16.02 -2.57 4.60
C ALA A 295 -15.73 -3.44 5.84
N MET A 296 -16.79 -3.92 6.49
CA MET A 296 -16.75 -4.73 7.71
C MET A 296 -17.61 -5.97 7.54
N GLU A 297 -17.26 -7.03 8.25
CA GLU A 297 -18.17 -8.18 8.37
C GLU A 297 -19.42 -7.79 9.15
N SER A 298 -20.57 -8.27 8.68
CA SER A 298 -21.86 -8.18 9.35
C SER A 298 -22.53 -9.55 9.33
N GLY A 299 -23.39 -9.83 10.27
CA GLY A 299 -24.14 -11.10 10.32
C GLY A 299 -24.86 -11.45 9.01
N ASP A 300 -25.28 -10.43 8.26
CA ASP A 300 -25.99 -10.55 6.98
C ASP A 300 -25.07 -10.37 5.74
N GLY A 301 -23.73 -10.34 5.91
CA GLY A 301 -22.77 -10.18 4.83
C GLY A 301 -21.75 -9.07 5.06
N THR A 302 -21.48 -8.23 4.04
CA THR A 302 -20.53 -7.12 4.11
C THR A 302 -21.29 -5.80 4.29
N ARG A 303 -20.98 -5.05 5.34
CA ARG A 303 -21.46 -3.69 5.57
C ARG A 303 -20.40 -2.69 5.09
N ILE A 304 -20.82 -1.71 4.30
CA ILE A 304 -19.95 -0.66 3.76
C ILE A 304 -20.28 0.66 4.48
N ALA A 305 -19.23 1.32 4.99
CA ALA A 305 -19.28 2.70 5.47
C ALA A 305 -18.64 3.62 4.43
N PRO A 306 -19.44 4.40 3.67
CA PRO A 306 -18.93 5.30 2.65
C PRO A 306 -18.40 6.59 3.28
N GLY A 307 -17.19 6.97 2.89
CA GLY A 307 -16.54 8.23 3.27
C GLY A 307 -16.29 9.13 2.06
N GLY A 308 -17.28 9.28 1.17
CA GLY A 308 -17.17 10.07 -0.06
C GLY A 308 -16.58 9.32 -1.24
N LEU A 309 -16.28 8.03 -1.14
CA LEU A 309 -15.92 7.17 -2.26
C LEU A 309 -17.19 6.63 -2.92
N GLY A 310 -17.44 7.06 -4.16
CA GLY A 310 -18.29 6.47 -5.19
C GLY A 310 -19.75 6.17 -4.86
N GLU A 311 -20.45 5.65 -5.84
CA GLU A 311 -21.74 4.98 -5.67
C GLU A 311 -21.48 3.58 -5.11
N CYS A 312 -21.79 3.37 -3.83
CA CYS A 312 -21.70 2.06 -3.21
C CYS A 312 -22.80 1.16 -3.80
N LEU A 313 -22.40 0.09 -4.42
CA LEU A 313 -23.31 -0.98 -4.80
C LEU A 313 -23.62 -1.78 -3.53
N PHE A 314 -24.83 -1.65 -2.99
CA PHE A 314 -25.28 -2.51 -1.90
C PHE A 314 -25.50 -3.92 -2.44
N VAL A 315 -24.54 -4.80 -2.27
CA VAL A 315 -24.74 -6.23 -2.53
C VAL A 315 -25.53 -6.81 -1.36
N LYS A 316 -26.88 -6.83 -1.47
CA LYS A 316 -27.68 -7.74 -0.64
C LYS A 316 -27.29 -9.16 -1.05
N LYS A 317 -26.95 -10.04 -0.08
CA LYS A 317 -26.89 -11.48 -0.34
C LYS A 317 -28.19 -11.87 -1.05
N ALA A 318 -28.07 -12.49 -2.23
CA ALA A 318 -29.17 -13.28 -2.75
C ALA A 318 -29.48 -14.40 -1.72
N VAL A 319 -30.72 -14.45 -1.29
CA VAL A 319 -31.29 -15.47 -0.38
C VAL A 319 -31.23 -16.83 -1.06
#